data_50003430278bc1ea48213ac813e3761d
#
_entry.id   50003430278bc1ea48213ac813e3761d
#
_cell.length_a   1.000
_cell.length_b   1.000
_cell.length_c   1.000
_cell.angle_alpha   90.00
_cell.angle_beta   90.00
_cell.angle_gamma   90.00
#
_symmetry.space_group_name_H-M   'P 1'
#
loop_
_entity.id
_entity.type
_entity.pdbx_description
1 polymer ?
#
loop_
_entity_poly.entity_id
_entity_poly.type
_entity_poly.pdbx_seq_one_letter_code
_entity_poly.pdbx_strand_id
1 'polypeptide(L)'
;MRQIAIIGGGSWGTALSLALGRKGHPIRLWVFEQELVASINRERRNALYLSEFELPDCVSASHSLEEVLDGADIVLTVVPSHH
;
A
#
# COMPACT_ATOMS: atom_id res chain seq x y z
N MET A 1 -3.60 -5.61 16.75
CA MET A 1 -3.84 -4.93 15.47
C MET A 1 -3.91 -5.91 14.33
N ARG A 2 -4.71 -5.60 13.34
CA ARG A 2 -4.85 -6.51 12.21
C ARG A 2 -3.87 -6.14 11.12
N GLN A 3 -3.25 -7.15 10.54
CA GLN A 3 -2.38 -6.96 9.39
C GLN A 3 -3.23 -6.92 8.14
N ILE A 4 -3.12 -5.86 7.38
CA ILE A 4 -3.97 -5.61 6.22
C ILE A 4 -3.13 -5.64 4.96
N ALA A 5 -3.59 -6.44 3.99
CA ALA A 5 -2.99 -6.48 2.66
C ALA A 5 -3.89 -5.69 1.73
N ILE A 6 -3.30 -4.76 0.99
CA ILE A 6 -4.03 -3.97 0.00
C ILE A 6 -3.45 -4.26 -1.36
N ILE A 7 -4.29 -4.72 -2.28
CA ILE A 7 -3.87 -5.08 -3.61
C ILE A 7 -4.24 -3.95 -4.55
N GLY A 8 -3.23 -3.20 -4.98
CA GLY A 8 -3.41 -2.08 -5.90
C GLY A 8 -2.82 -0.80 -5.37
N GLY A 9 -1.77 -0.30 -6.03
CA GLY A 9 -1.02 0.87 -5.59
C GLY A 9 -1.40 2.18 -6.26
N GLY A 10 -2.59 2.26 -6.85
CA GLY A 10 -3.07 3.51 -7.40
C GLY A 10 -3.56 4.47 -6.33
N SER A 11 -4.32 5.48 -6.74
CA SER A 11 -4.77 6.51 -5.80
C SER A 11 -5.56 5.95 -4.64
N TRP A 12 -6.50 5.05 -4.92
CA TRP A 12 -7.35 4.48 -3.88
C TRP A 12 -6.58 3.60 -2.92
N GLY A 13 -5.70 2.75 -3.46
CA GLY A 13 -4.89 1.87 -2.61
C GLY A 13 -3.96 2.66 -1.72
N THR A 14 -3.36 3.71 -2.26
CA THR A 14 -2.48 4.58 -1.51
C THR A 14 -3.25 5.35 -0.44
N ALA A 15 -4.44 5.86 -0.78
CA ALA A 15 -5.27 6.58 0.18
C ALA A 15 -5.71 5.68 1.33
N LEU A 16 -6.09 4.43 1.02
CA LEU A 16 -6.46 3.47 2.06
C LEU A 16 -5.27 3.13 2.95
N SER A 17 -4.09 2.97 2.34
CA SER A 17 -2.86 2.71 3.10
C SER A 17 -2.57 3.85 4.07
N LEU A 18 -2.76 5.08 3.61
CA LEU A 18 -2.54 6.24 4.43
C LEU A 18 -3.53 6.29 5.60
N ALA A 19 -4.81 6.11 5.30
CA ALA A 19 -5.86 6.19 6.30
C ALA A 19 -5.73 5.10 7.36
N LEU A 20 -5.56 3.85 6.92
CA LEU A 20 -5.49 2.73 7.84
C LEU A 20 -4.15 2.69 8.57
N GLY A 21 -3.09 3.08 7.90
CA GLY A 21 -1.77 3.14 8.52
C GLY A 21 -1.71 4.19 9.62
N ARG A 22 -2.40 5.31 9.44
CA ARG A 22 -2.46 6.34 10.48
C ARG A 22 -3.16 5.86 11.74
N LYS A 23 -4.00 4.85 11.61
CA LYS A 23 -4.64 4.23 12.76
C LYS A 23 -3.77 3.16 13.41
N GLY A 24 -2.59 2.91 12.83
CA GLY A 24 -1.62 1.99 13.41
C GLY A 24 -1.67 0.58 12.88
N HIS A 25 -2.52 0.29 11.90
CA HIS A 25 -2.55 -1.06 11.33
C HIS A 25 -1.34 -1.29 10.45
N PRO A 26 -0.67 -2.45 10.59
CA PRO A 26 0.40 -2.78 9.64
C PRO A 26 -0.20 -3.04 8.27
N ILE A 27 0.31 -2.33 7.28
CA ILE A 27 -0.23 -2.39 5.92
C ILE A 27 0.85 -2.90 4.99
N ARG A 28 0.49 -3.88 4.18
CA ARG A 28 1.32 -4.30 3.05
C ARG A 28 0.56 -3.98 1.78
N LEU A 29 1.16 -3.14 0.96
CA LEU A 29 0.56 -2.66 -0.27
C LEU A 29 1.22 -3.35 -1.45
N TRP A 30 0.44 -4.06 -2.25
CA TRP A 30 0.97 -4.65 -3.48
C TRP A 30 0.89 -3.63 -4.59
N VAL A 31 2.03 -3.37 -5.22
CA VAL A 31 2.09 -2.48 -6.36
C VAL A 31 2.70 -3.21 -7.55
N PHE A 32 2.17 -2.91 -8.72
CA PHE A 32 2.63 -3.55 -9.94
C PHE A 32 4.00 -3.00 -10.37
N GLU A 33 4.19 -1.70 -10.22
CA GLU A 33 5.41 -1.04 -10.67
C GLU A 33 6.51 -1.16 -9.62
N GLN A 34 7.63 -1.75 -10.01
CA GLN A 34 8.74 -1.94 -9.07
C GLN A 34 9.33 -0.63 -8.58
N GLU A 35 9.33 0.40 -9.42
CA GLU A 35 9.86 1.69 -8.99
C GLU A 35 9.02 2.31 -7.88
N LEU A 36 7.74 1.97 -7.81
CA LEU A 36 6.89 2.44 -6.72
C LEU A 36 7.18 1.72 -5.41
N VAL A 37 7.63 0.48 -5.48
CA VAL A 37 8.04 -0.24 -4.27
C VAL A 37 9.16 0.52 -3.58
N ALA A 38 10.18 0.91 -4.33
CA ALA A 38 11.30 1.65 -3.78
C ALA A 38 10.87 3.03 -3.26
N SER A 39 10.02 3.71 -4.02
CA SER A 39 9.53 5.02 -3.62
C SER A 39 8.79 4.95 -2.27
N ILE A 40 7.89 3.99 -2.15
CA ILE A 40 7.08 3.87 -0.94
C ILE A 40 7.94 3.45 0.25
N ASN A 41 8.82 2.47 0.05
CA ASN A 41 9.58 1.92 1.18
C ASN A 41 10.73 2.82 1.63
N ARG A 42 11.34 3.55 0.71
CA ARG A 42 12.48 4.40 1.03
C ARG A 42 12.07 5.83 1.33
N GLU A 43 11.22 6.39 0.48
CA GLU A 43 10.85 7.80 0.58
C GLU A 43 9.56 8.01 1.34
N ARG A 44 8.88 6.93 1.67
CA ARG A 44 7.62 6.96 2.40
C ARG A 44 6.54 7.71 1.64
N ARG A 45 6.64 7.73 0.30
CA ARG A 45 5.68 8.41 -0.56
C ARG A 45 5.47 7.60 -1.81
N ASN A 46 4.24 7.63 -2.34
CA ASN A 46 3.97 7.06 -3.64
C ASN A 46 4.23 8.15 -4.68
N ALA A 47 5.29 7.99 -5.46
CA ALA A 47 5.75 9.03 -6.38
C ALA A 47 4.74 9.36 -7.47
N LEU A 48 3.88 8.40 -7.83
CA LEU A 48 2.90 8.61 -8.90
C LEU A 48 1.54 9.05 -8.38
N TYR A 49 1.18 8.65 -7.17
CA TYR A 49 -0.16 8.89 -6.64
C TYR A 49 -0.05 9.46 -5.23
N LEU A 50 -0.66 10.61 -4.99
CA LEU A 50 -0.70 11.23 -3.67
C LEU A 50 0.70 11.48 -3.10
N SER A 51 1.61 11.96 -3.97
CA SER A 51 3.02 12.11 -3.60
C SER A 51 3.25 13.18 -2.52
N GLU A 52 2.28 14.04 -2.28
CA GLU A 52 2.41 15.07 -1.26
C GLU A 52 2.19 14.54 0.16
N PHE A 53 1.72 13.29 0.29
CA PHE A 53 1.46 12.71 1.61
C PHE A 53 2.52 11.70 1.98
N GLU A 54 3.05 11.83 3.19
CA GLU A 54 4.02 10.87 3.70
C GLU A 54 3.29 9.69 4.33
N LEU A 55 3.68 8.48 3.96
CA LEU A 55 3.04 7.27 4.46
C LEU A 55 3.62 6.89 5.83
N PRO A 56 2.78 6.40 6.76
CA PRO A 56 3.28 5.97 8.07
C PRO A 56 4.28 4.82 7.95
N ASP A 57 5.11 4.66 8.98
CA ASP A 57 6.15 3.63 9.01
C ASP A 57 5.59 2.21 8.95
N CYS A 58 4.34 2.02 9.35
CA CYS A 58 3.73 0.69 9.32
C CYS A 58 3.24 0.29 7.93
N VAL A 59 3.37 1.15 6.93
CA VAL A 59 3.02 0.86 5.56
C VAL A 59 4.27 0.44 4.80
N SER A 60 4.20 -0.71 4.15
CA SER A 60 5.28 -1.16 3.27
C SER A 60 4.68 -1.64 1.97
N ALA A 61 5.49 -1.64 0.92
CA ALA A 61 5.06 -2.05 -0.40
C ALA A 61 5.89 -3.23 -0.89
N SER A 62 5.30 -4.04 -1.74
CA SER A 62 5.98 -5.15 -2.37
C SER A 62 5.39 -5.41 -3.74
N HIS A 63 6.24 -5.92 -4.62
CA HIS A 63 5.82 -6.37 -5.93
C HIS A 63 5.39 -7.84 -5.89
N SER A 64 5.63 -8.53 -4.79
CA SER A 64 5.29 -9.94 -4.63
C SER A 64 3.95 -10.07 -3.93
N LEU A 65 2.96 -10.62 -4.63
CA LEU A 65 1.65 -10.87 -4.07
C LEU A 65 1.74 -11.82 -2.89
N GLU A 66 2.63 -12.79 -2.98
CA GLU A 66 2.85 -13.76 -1.93
C GLU A 66 3.29 -13.10 -0.64
N GLU A 67 4.23 -12.18 -0.73
CA GLU A 67 4.70 -11.44 0.44
C GLU A 67 3.60 -10.59 1.05
N VAL A 68 2.84 -9.93 0.20
CA VAL A 68 1.78 -9.02 0.66
C VAL A 68 0.69 -9.79 1.38
N LEU A 69 0.36 -10.97 0.90
CA LEU A 69 -0.73 -11.78 1.47
C LEU A 69 -0.31 -12.60 2.69
N ASP A 70 0.98 -12.76 2.91
CA ASP A 70 1.48 -13.61 3.98
C ASP A 70 1.09 -13.05 5.35
N GLY A 71 0.32 -13.83 6.10
CA GLY A 71 -0.09 -13.43 7.44
C GLY A 71 -1.17 -12.36 7.50
N ALA A 72 -1.78 -12.02 6.36
CA ALA A 72 -2.78 -10.97 6.33
C ALA A 72 -4.06 -11.43 7.01
N ASP A 73 -4.59 -10.58 7.88
CA ASP A 73 -5.89 -10.82 8.52
C ASP A 73 -7.03 -10.33 7.62
N ILE A 74 -6.77 -9.27 6.87
CA ILE A 74 -7.75 -8.66 5.97
C ILE A 74 -7.06 -8.40 4.64
N VAL A 75 -7.76 -8.72 3.55
CA VAL A 75 -7.27 -8.45 2.21
C VAL A 75 -8.26 -7.53 1.51
N LEU A 76 -7.79 -6.38 1.08
CA LEU A 76 -8.59 -5.41 0.34
C LEU A 76 -8.08 -5.34 -1.08
N THR A 77 -8.95 -5.60 -2.04
CA THR A 77 -8.59 -5.49 -3.45
C THR A 77 -9.17 -4.19 -3.99
N VAL A 78 -8.30 -3.34 -4.50
CA VAL A 78 -8.70 -2.04 -5.02
C VAL A 78 -8.51 -2.07 -6.53
N VAL A 79 -9.62 -2.04 -7.25
CA VAL A 79 -9.59 -2.14 -8.70
C VAL A 79 -10.05 -0.80 -9.27
N PRO A 80 -9.29 -0.23 -10.22
CA PRO A 80 -9.74 1.00 -10.88
C PRO A 80 -11.06 0.75 -11.57
N SER A 81 -11.97 1.69 -11.44
CA SER A 81 -13.30 1.56 -12.00
C SER A 81 -13.45 2.35 -13.29
N HIS A 82 -12.40 2.46 -14.03
CA HIS A 82 -12.42 3.18 -15.28
C HIS A 82 -12.37 2.22 -16.46
N HIS A 83 -12.73 2.70 -17.59
CA HIS A 83 -12.68 1.90 -18.81
C HIS A 83 -12.39 2.75 -20.00
#